data_dfe8a3f96cb9d97870ec1bd3ffadbc6e
#
_entry.id   dfe8a3f96cb9d97870ec1bd3ffadbc6e
#
_cell.length_a   1.000
_cell.length_b   1.000
_cell.length_c   1.000
_cell.angle_alpha   90.00
_cell.angle_beta   90.00
_cell.angle_gamma   90.00
#
_symmetry.space_group_name_H-M   'P 1'
#
loop_
_entity.id
_entity.type
_entity.pdbx_description
1 polymer ?
#
loop_
_entity_poly.entity_id
_entity_poly.type
_entity_poly.pdbx_seq_one_letter_code
_entity_poly.pdbx_strand_id
1 'polypeptide(L)'
;MYRICHVRNQPFTIEDIHKLESISNKILDFVQRLLLIDLGNTQYLLEVINDTETKIKVTEQIEEKNIIKRKSCIISSKNNILAYANSRIYYKKIPFEILKEIRGQKYGIGEILLSHRLEVFKKITEIGLTKELHIFRNYSLYHKEQLICKINEVFPMKVHKTST
;
A
#
# COMPACT_ATOMS: atom_id res chain seq x y z
N MET A 1 14.50 -11.52 3.86
CA MET A 1 13.63 -10.34 3.95
C MET A 1 14.47 -9.17 4.41
N TYR A 2 14.50 -8.08 3.64
CA TYR A 2 15.25 -6.86 3.91
C TYR A 2 14.27 -5.73 4.16
N ARG A 3 14.52 -4.88 5.17
CA ARG A 3 13.59 -3.80 5.52
C ARG A 3 14.28 -2.60 6.16
N ILE A 4 13.72 -1.42 5.94
CA ILE A 4 14.04 -0.17 6.62
C ILE A 4 12.77 0.29 7.33
N CYS A 5 12.88 0.57 8.62
CA CYS A 5 11.78 1.07 9.45
C CYS A 5 12.11 2.46 9.97
N HIS A 6 11.14 3.37 9.93
CA HIS A 6 11.25 4.67 10.58
C HIS A 6 10.43 4.71 11.87
N VAL A 7 11.10 4.97 13.00
CA VAL A 7 10.45 5.20 14.29
C VAL A 7 9.99 6.66 14.42
N ARG A 8 10.67 7.58 13.72
CA ARG A 8 10.37 9.03 13.77
C ARG A 8 9.38 9.42 12.66
N ASN A 9 8.71 10.58 12.82
CA ASN A 9 7.76 11.15 11.86
C ASN A 9 8.46 11.79 10.64
N GLN A 10 9.50 11.14 10.11
CA GLN A 10 10.19 11.60 8.92
C GLN A 10 9.72 10.78 7.71
N PRO A 11 9.56 11.40 6.52
CA PRO A 11 9.29 10.67 5.30
C PRO A 11 10.49 9.81 4.92
N PHE A 12 10.25 8.72 4.19
CA PHE A 12 11.33 7.96 3.54
C PHE A 12 11.94 8.79 2.40
N THR A 13 13.26 8.73 2.29
CA THR A 13 14.06 9.50 1.35
C THR A 13 14.80 8.58 0.38
N ILE A 14 15.50 9.18 -0.58
CA ILE A 14 16.39 8.44 -1.49
C ILE A 14 17.52 7.73 -0.72
N GLU A 15 17.95 8.27 0.40
CA GLU A 15 18.99 7.66 1.25
C GLU A 15 18.49 6.34 1.86
N ASP A 16 17.23 6.27 2.28
CA ASP A 16 16.62 5.03 2.78
C ASP A 16 16.53 3.96 1.69
N ILE A 17 16.22 4.38 0.45
CA ILE A 17 16.23 3.48 -0.70
C ILE A 17 17.63 2.96 -0.98
N HIS A 18 18.64 3.83 -1.03
CA HIS A 18 20.04 3.40 -1.21
C HIS A 18 20.50 2.47 -0.09
N LYS A 19 20.07 2.72 1.14
CA LYS A 19 20.35 1.83 2.27
C LYS A 19 19.69 0.47 2.09
N LEU A 20 18.41 0.42 1.62
CA LEU A 20 17.75 -0.84 1.31
C LEU A 20 18.46 -1.60 0.20
N GLU A 21 18.87 -0.92 -0.87
CA GLU A 21 19.66 -1.50 -1.97
C GLU A 21 20.99 -2.08 -1.46
N SER A 22 21.70 -1.33 -0.61
CA SER A 22 22.97 -1.76 -0.01
C SER A 22 22.81 -3.04 0.83
N ILE A 23 21.87 -3.06 1.79
CA ILE A 23 21.70 -4.22 2.69
C ILE A 23 21.13 -5.45 1.97
N SER A 24 20.43 -5.26 0.85
CA SER A 24 19.86 -6.35 0.06
C SER A 24 20.78 -6.82 -1.07
N ASN A 25 21.81 -6.06 -1.39
CA ASN A 25 22.64 -6.23 -2.60
C ASN A 25 21.77 -6.30 -3.87
N LYS A 26 20.82 -5.38 -3.99
CA LYS A 26 19.88 -5.27 -5.09
C LYS A 26 19.78 -3.83 -5.54
N ILE A 27 19.54 -3.61 -6.84
CA ILE A 27 19.21 -2.29 -7.38
C ILE A 27 17.72 -2.27 -7.70
N LEU A 28 17.06 -1.21 -7.25
CA LEU A 28 15.65 -0.94 -7.56
C LEU A 28 15.58 -0.06 -8.81
N ASP A 29 14.67 -0.37 -9.71
CA ASP A 29 14.36 0.51 -10.83
C ASP A 29 13.55 1.73 -10.39
N PHE A 30 13.33 2.67 -11.31
CA PHE A 30 12.59 3.90 -11.01
C PHE A 30 11.17 3.64 -10.49
N VAL A 31 10.45 2.70 -11.10
CA VAL A 31 9.07 2.37 -10.72
C VAL A 31 9.02 1.76 -9.33
N GLN A 32 9.95 0.85 -9.02
CA GLN A 32 10.06 0.22 -7.72
C GLN A 32 10.36 1.25 -6.62
N ARG A 33 11.28 2.18 -6.87
CA ARG A 33 11.59 3.29 -5.95
C ARG A 33 10.38 4.19 -5.73
N LEU A 34 9.67 4.56 -6.81
CA LEU A 34 8.47 5.39 -6.74
C LEU A 34 7.38 4.72 -5.89
N LEU A 35 7.07 3.44 -6.15
CA LEU A 35 6.05 2.70 -5.40
C LEU A 35 6.35 2.58 -3.91
N LEU A 36 7.63 2.55 -3.51
CA LEU A 36 8.00 2.46 -2.10
C LEU A 36 7.70 3.73 -1.30
N ILE A 37 7.82 4.92 -1.91
CA ILE A 37 7.75 6.21 -1.19
C ILE A 37 6.53 7.06 -1.56
N ASP A 38 5.70 6.64 -2.54
CA ASP A 38 4.52 7.39 -2.97
C ASP A 38 3.49 7.53 -1.84
N LEU A 39 3.00 8.75 -1.63
CA LEU A 39 1.97 9.09 -0.65
C LEU A 39 0.57 9.21 -1.25
N GLY A 40 0.45 9.10 -2.57
CA GLY A 40 -0.82 9.18 -3.29
C GLY A 40 -1.67 7.90 -3.26
N ASN A 41 -2.62 7.83 -4.18
CA ASN A 41 -3.47 6.66 -4.37
C ASN A 41 -2.74 5.61 -5.22
N THR A 42 -2.42 4.47 -4.61
CA THR A 42 -1.68 3.37 -5.23
C THR A 42 -2.36 2.82 -6.49
N GLN A 43 -3.69 2.74 -6.49
CA GLN A 43 -4.45 2.22 -7.63
C GLN A 43 -4.25 3.10 -8.86
N TYR A 44 -4.45 4.41 -8.74
CA TYR A 44 -4.27 5.36 -9.84
C TYR A 44 -2.81 5.45 -10.30
N LEU A 45 -1.87 5.36 -9.37
CA LEU A 45 -0.46 5.32 -9.74
C LEU A 45 -0.15 4.07 -10.58
N LEU A 46 -0.68 2.90 -10.21
CA LEU A 46 -0.50 1.66 -10.96
C LEU A 46 -1.19 1.69 -12.33
N GLU A 47 -2.32 2.39 -12.48
CA GLU A 47 -2.97 2.63 -13.78
C GLU A 47 -2.04 3.40 -14.74
N VAL A 48 -1.44 4.48 -14.24
CA VAL A 48 -0.51 5.30 -15.03
C VAL A 48 0.76 4.51 -15.39
N ILE A 49 1.34 3.78 -14.43
CA ILE A 49 2.56 2.99 -14.66
C ILE A 49 2.35 1.89 -15.70
N ASN A 50 1.18 1.24 -15.68
CA ASN A 50 0.90 0.07 -16.52
C ASN A 50 0.07 0.40 -17.77
N ASP A 51 -0.29 1.67 -17.98
CA ASP A 51 -1.14 2.14 -19.07
C ASP A 51 -2.40 1.27 -19.24
N THR A 52 -3.12 1.03 -18.11
CA THR A 52 -4.28 0.16 -18.08
C THR A 52 -5.21 0.50 -16.92
N GLU A 53 -6.51 0.37 -17.13
CA GLU A 53 -7.48 0.42 -16.03
C GLU A 53 -7.24 -0.71 -15.05
N THR A 54 -7.52 -0.44 -13.78
CA THR A 54 -7.39 -1.41 -12.70
C THR A 54 -8.70 -1.60 -11.94
N LYS A 55 -8.82 -2.74 -11.27
CA LYS A 55 -9.93 -3.06 -10.38
C LYS A 55 -9.42 -3.61 -9.06
N ILE A 56 -10.15 -3.35 -8.00
CA ILE A 56 -9.91 -3.99 -6.71
C ILE A 56 -10.71 -5.29 -6.65
N LYS A 57 -10.02 -6.37 -6.27
CA LYS A 57 -10.64 -7.64 -5.94
C LYS A 57 -10.41 -7.92 -4.46
N VAL A 58 -11.48 -7.86 -3.67
CA VAL A 58 -11.45 -8.27 -2.26
C VAL A 58 -11.53 -9.79 -2.20
N THR A 59 -10.52 -10.41 -1.61
CA THR A 59 -10.43 -11.88 -1.50
C THR A 59 -10.91 -12.38 -0.15
N GLU A 60 -10.81 -11.53 0.88
CA GLU A 60 -11.25 -11.87 2.24
C GLU A 60 -11.59 -10.58 2.99
N GLN A 61 -12.69 -10.57 3.73
CA GLN A 61 -13.01 -9.50 4.66
C GLN A 61 -13.72 -10.07 5.89
N ILE A 62 -13.13 -9.82 7.06
CA ILE A 62 -13.63 -10.29 8.35
C ILE A 62 -13.76 -9.08 9.27
N GLU A 63 -14.91 -8.95 9.92
CA GLU A 63 -15.16 -7.91 10.92
C GLU A 63 -15.09 -8.54 12.32
N GLU A 64 -14.18 -8.07 13.16
CA GLU A 64 -13.97 -8.53 14.51
C GLU A 64 -13.93 -7.35 15.49
N LYS A 65 -14.79 -7.38 16.53
CA LYS A 65 -14.86 -6.33 17.55
C LYS A 65 -14.98 -4.92 16.94
N ASN A 66 -13.85 -4.23 16.73
CA ASN A 66 -13.78 -2.84 16.25
C ASN A 66 -12.89 -2.68 15.02
N ILE A 67 -12.53 -3.80 14.37
CA ILE A 67 -11.58 -3.85 13.27
C ILE A 67 -12.17 -4.65 12.12
N ILE A 68 -12.05 -4.12 10.90
CA ILE A 68 -12.23 -4.90 9.68
C ILE A 68 -10.83 -5.30 9.19
N LYS A 69 -10.57 -6.60 9.10
CA LYS A 69 -9.40 -7.17 8.42
C LYS A 69 -9.79 -7.47 6.99
N ARG A 70 -9.03 -6.95 6.03
CA ARG A 70 -9.34 -7.10 4.61
C ARG A 70 -8.09 -7.48 3.83
N LYS A 71 -8.21 -8.53 3.01
CA LYS A 71 -7.24 -8.88 1.98
C LYS A 71 -7.81 -8.54 0.62
N SER A 72 -7.02 -7.89 -0.21
CA SER A 72 -7.41 -7.51 -1.56
C SER A 72 -6.21 -7.52 -2.49
N CYS A 73 -6.47 -7.50 -3.79
CA CYS A 73 -5.47 -7.24 -4.80
C CYS A 73 -5.95 -6.20 -5.80
N ILE A 74 -5.00 -5.45 -6.37
CA ILE A 74 -5.21 -4.58 -7.51
C ILE A 74 -4.90 -5.42 -8.74
N ILE A 75 -5.84 -5.52 -9.66
CA ILE A 75 -5.72 -6.28 -10.89
C ILE A 75 -5.89 -5.36 -12.10
N SER A 76 -5.11 -5.59 -13.15
CA SER A 76 -5.26 -4.91 -14.44
C SER A 76 -6.47 -5.42 -15.22
N SER A 77 -6.85 -4.72 -16.28
CA SER A 77 -7.89 -5.17 -17.23
C SER A 77 -7.59 -6.55 -17.84
N LYS A 78 -6.32 -6.94 -17.90
CA LYS A 78 -5.86 -8.26 -18.34
C LYS A 78 -5.81 -9.32 -17.22
N ASN A 79 -6.39 -9.03 -16.06
CA ASN A 79 -6.37 -9.87 -14.85
C ASN A 79 -4.97 -10.15 -14.24
N ASN A 80 -3.96 -9.38 -14.59
CA ASN A 80 -2.65 -9.48 -13.94
C ASN A 80 -2.73 -8.81 -12.56
N ILE A 81 -2.16 -9.45 -11.53
CA ILE A 81 -2.07 -8.87 -10.21
C ILE A 81 -0.91 -7.88 -10.18
N LEU A 82 -1.22 -6.63 -9.85
CA LEU A 82 -0.26 -5.52 -9.76
C LEU A 82 0.17 -5.24 -8.32
N ALA A 83 -0.71 -5.48 -7.35
CA ALA A 83 -0.40 -5.37 -5.92
C ALA A 83 -1.32 -6.25 -5.08
N TYR A 84 -0.79 -6.72 -3.95
CA TYR A 84 -1.56 -7.31 -2.85
C TYR A 84 -1.63 -6.31 -1.71
N ALA A 85 -2.77 -6.24 -1.03
CA ALA A 85 -2.95 -5.38 0.14
C ALA A 85 -3.62 -6.14 1.28
N ASN A 86 -3.01 -6.04 2.48
CA ASN A 86 -3.57 -6.50 3.74
C ASN A 86 -3.86 -5.29 4.61
N SER A 87 -5.11 -5.08 4.97
CA SER A 87 -5.57 -3.90 5.70
C SER A 87 -6.20 -4.24 7.03
N ARG A 88 -5.96 -3.37 8.04
CA ARG A 88 -6.67 -3.36 9.33
C ARG A 88 -7.35 -2.01 9.48
N ILE A 89 -8.66 -1.98 9.41
CA ILE A 89 -9.48 -0.77 9.38
C ILE A 89 -10.15 -0.63 10.75
N TYR A 90 -9.90 0.49 11.44
CA TYR A 90 -10.44 0.80 12.77
C TYR A 90 -11.75 1.56 12.63
N TYR A 91 -12.86 0.86 12.42
CA TYR A 91 -14.10 1.42 11.90
C TYR A 91 -14.84 2.39 12.84
N LYS A 92 -14.62 2.33 14.16
CA LYS A 92 -15.24 3.28 15.11
C LYS A 92 -14.86 4.76 14.85
N LYS A 93 -13.81 4.98 14.07
CA LYS A 93 -13.26 6.30 13.75
C LYS A 93 -13.55 6.74 12.31
N ILE A 94 -14.37 5.98 11.62
CA ILE A 94 -14.70 6.19 10.22
C ILE A 94 -16.17 6.59 10.12
N PRO A 95 -16.54 7.63 9.35
CA PRO A 95 -17.93 7.99 9.09
C PRO A 95 -18.76 6.81 8.58
N PHE A 96 -20.02 6.73 8.97
CA PHE A 96 -20.89 5.60 8.69
C PHE A 96 -21.03 5.32 7.19
N GLU A 97 -21.15 6.35 6.35
CA GLU A 97 -21.30 6.19 4.89
C GLU A 97 -20.07 5.54 4.25
N ILE A 98 -18.88 5.96 4.67
CA ILE A 98 -17.61 5.35 4.24
C ILE A 98 -17.52 3.88 4.70
N LEU A 99 -17.91 3.62 5.94
CA LEU A 99 -17.92 2.26 6.49
C LEU A 99 -18.87 1.33 5.72
N LYS A 100 -20.03 1.84 5.29
CA LYS A 100 -20.99 1.12 4.46
C LYS A 100 -20.37 0.68 3.12
N GLU A 101 -19.65 1.57 2.46
CA GLU A 101 -18.95 1.24 1.21
C GLU A 101 -17.80 0.24 1.42
N ILE A 102 -17.03 0.39 2.51
CA ILE A 102 -15.98 -0.57 2.87
C ILE A 102 -16.60 -1.97 3.05
N ARG A 103 -17.73 -2.07 3.76
CA ARG A 103 -18.45 -3.34 3.94
C ARG A 103 -18.99 -3.90 2.63
N GLY A 104 -19.32 -3.05 1.67
CA GLY A 104 -19.79 -3.44 0.33
C GLY A 104 -18.74 -4.14 -0.53
N GLN A 105 -17.45 -4.05 -0.20
CA GLN A 105 -16.31 -4.75 -0.84
C GLN A 105 -16.11 -4.48 -2.35
N LYS A 106 -16.73 -3.43 -2.88
CA LYS A 106 -16.70 -3.12 -4.33
C LYS A 106 -15.46 -2.33 -4.74
N TYR A 107 -15.00 -1.43 -3.86
CA TYR A 107 -13.97 -0.43 -4.15
C TYR A 107 -12.76 -0.56 -3.23
N GLY A 108 -11.64 0.03 -3.65
CA GLY A 108 -10.45 0.19 -2.85
C GLY A 108 -10.65 1.15 -1.68
N ILE A 109 -9.94 0.94 -0.56
CA ILE A 109 -10.03 1.85 0.60
C ILE A 109 -9.65 3.27 0.17
N GLY A 110 -8.55 3.43 -0.57
CA GLY A 110 -8.09 4.74 -1.06
C GLY A 110 -9.09 5.42 -1.99
N GLU A 111 -9.75 4.65 -2.88
CA GLU A 111 -10.80 5.14 -3.77
C GLU A 111 -12.03 5.61 -2.99
N ILE A 112 -12.50 4.83 -2.00
CA ILE A 112 -13.62 5.21 -1.14
C ILE A 112 -13.32 6.49 -0.36
N LEU A 113 -12.14 6.58 0.26
CA LEU A 113 -11.74 7.78 1.02
C LEU A 113 -11.69 9.02 0.13
N LEU A 114 -11.19 8.88 -1.09
CA LEU A 114 -11.09 9.96 -2.07
C LEU A 114 -12.48 10.40 -2.58
N SER A 115 -13.38 9.45 -2.91
CA SER A 115 -14.75 9.75 -3.39
C SER A 115 -15.56 10.52 -2.35
N HIS A 116 -15.36 10.23 -1.07
CA HIS A 116 -15.96 10.95 0.04
C HIS A 116 -15.20 12.21 0.45
N ARG A 117 -14.12 12.58 -0.26
CA ARG A 117 -13.25 13.73 0.08
C ARG A 117 -12.77 13.70 1.54
N LEU A 118 -12.56 12.50 2.09
CA LEU A 118 -12.06 12.38 3.45
C LEU A 118 -10.55 12.69 3.44
N GLU A 119 -10.17 13.79 4.06
CA GLU A 119 -8.77 14.15 4.22
C GLU A 119 -8.07 13.14 5.13
N VAL A 120 -7.04 12.50 4.59
CA VAL A 120 -6.23 11.53 5.31
C VAL A 120 -4.75 11.85 5.15
N PHE A 121 -4.03 11.72 6.24
CA PHE A 121 -2.57 11.74 6.23
C PHE A 121 -2.05 10.31 6.12
N LYS A 122 -1.28 10.02 5.06
CA LYS A 122 -0.61 8.74 4.83
C LYS A 122 0.80 8.80 5.38
N LYS A 123 1.13 7.90 6.30
CA LYS A 123 2.46 7.75 6.88
C LYS A 123 3.03 6.38 6.54
N ILE A 124 4.04 6.33 5.69
CA ILE A 124 4.81 5.10 5.46
C ILE A 124 5.67 4.84 6.69
N THR A 125 5.63 3.61 7.19
CA THR A 125 6.33 3.19 8.43
C THR A 125 7.45 2.20 8.15
N GLU A 126 7.40 1.51 7.02
CA GLU A 126 8.36 0.50 6.63
C GLU A 126 8.37 0.32 5.11
N ILE A 127 9.56 0.13 4.55
CA ILE A 127 9.78 -0.28 3.16
C ILE A 127 10.72 -1.48 3.13
N GLY A 128 10.62 -2.33 2.10
CA GLY A 128 11.52 -3.47 2.04
C GLY A 128 11.30 -4.41 0.87
N LEU A 129 12.00 -5.56 0.96
CA LEU A 129 11.90 -6.69 0.04
C LEU A 129 11.43 -7.92 0.79
N THR A 130 10.48 -8.64 0.23
CA THR A 130 10.03 -9.96 0.73
C THR A 130 11.13 -11.01 0.53
N LYS A 131 10.89 -12.25 0.97
CA LYS A 131 11.79 -13.38 0.71
C LYS A 131 11.90 -13.68 -0.79
N GLU A 132 10.80 -13.50 -1.52
CA GLU A 132 10.69 -13.67 -2.97
C GLU A 132 11.25 -12.48 -3.77
N LEU A 133 11.85 -11.50 -3.06
CA LEU A 133 12.39 -10.26 -3.64
C LEU A 133 11.33 -9.36 -4.31
N HIS A 134 10.10 -9.40 -3.83
CA HIS A 134 9.09 -8.41 -4.18
C HIS A 134 9.23 -7.19 -3.28
N ILE A 135 9.03 -5.99 -3.82
CA ILE A 135 9.00 -4.78 -3.00
C ILE A 135 7.73 -4.75 -2.16
N PHE A 136 7.83 -4.21 -0.96
CA PHE A 136 6.67 -3.99 -0.08
C PHE A 136 6.82 -2.70 0.71
N ARG A 137 5.67 -2.19 1.16
CA ARG A 137 5.61 -1.09 2.11
C ARG A 137 4.51 -1.29 3.13
N ASN A 138 4.73 -0.78 4.33
CA ASN A 138 3.73 -0.66 5.38
C ASN A 138 3.42 0.80 5.60
N TYR A 139 2.15 1.14 5.72
CA TYR A 139 1.75 2.50 6.04
C TYR A 139 0.49 2.56 6.88
N SER A 140 0.29 3.71 7.51
CA SER A 140 -0.88 4.04 8.31
C SER A 140 -1.60 5.23 7.71
N LEU A 141 -2.92 5.21 7.76
CA LEU A 141 -3.79 6.33 7.40
C LEU A 141 -4.37 6.95 8.67
N TYR A 142 -4.27 8.26 8.74
CA TYR A 142 -4.80 9.05 9.85
C TYR A 142 -5.83 10.05 9.33
N HIS A 143 -6.95 10.17 10.03
CA HIS A 143 -7.93 11.23 9.84
C HIS A 143 -8.03 12.03 11.15
N LYS A 144 -7.86 13.36 11.10
CA LYS A 144 -7.84 14.23 12.29
C LYS A 144 -6.97 13.64 13.42
N GLU A 145 -5.73 13.30 13.07
CA GLU A 145 -4.73 12.69 13.97
C GLU A 145 -5.08 11.29 14.52
N GLN A 146 -6.24 10.76 14.17
CA GLN A 146 -6.67 9.43 14.61
C GLN A 146 -6.30 8.38 13.58
N LEU A 147 -5.65 7.31 14.02
CA LEU A 147 -5.36 6.14 13.18
C LEU A 147 -6.67 5.48 12.75
N ILE A 148 -6.93 5.44 11.44
CA ILE A 148 -8.12 4.82 10.86
C ILE A 148 -7.82 3.52 10.10
N CYS A 149 -6.58 3.36 9.58
CA CYS A 149 -6.22 2.15 8.85
C CYS A 149 -4.71 1.90 8.91
N LYS A 150 -4.32 0.61 8.94
CA LYS A 150 -2.95 0.16 8.68
C LYS A 150 -2.99 -0.75 7.46
N ILE A 151 -2.06 -0.56 6.54
CA ILE A 151 -2.01 -1.30 5.28
C ILE A 151 -0.59 -1.79 5.03
N ASN A 152 -0.48 -3.06 4.66
CA ASN A 152 0.69 -3.64 4.04
C ASN A 152 0.41 -3.84 2.56
N GLU A 153 1.23 -3.30 1.69
CA GLU A 153 1.18 -3.50 0.23
C GLU A 153 2.42 -4.24 -0.23
N VAL A 154 2.22 -5.24 -1.07
CA VAL A 154 3.29 -6.01 -1.73
C VAL A 154 3.08 -5.92 -3.23
N PHE A 155 4.11 -5.50 -3.96
CA PHE A 155 4.10 -5.40 -5.42
C PHE A 155 4.89 -6.58 -5.98
N PRO A 156 4.30 -7.48 -6.80
CA PRO A 156 4.95 -8.68 -7.30
C PRO A 156 5.91 -8.37 -8.45
N MET A 157 6.74 -7.34 -8.28
CA MET A 157 7.78 -6.90 -9.20
C MET A 157 9.12 -7.46 -8.73
N LYS A 158 9.76 -8.31 -9.55
CA LYS A 158 11.06 -8.89 -9.19
C LYS A 158 12.16 -7.84 -9.25
N VAL A 159 12.95 -7.79 -8.20
CA VAL A 159 14.17 -6.97 -8.15
C VAL A 159 15.33 -7.77 -8.73
N HIS A 160 16.07 -7.20 -9.66
CA HIS A 160 17.20 -7.85 -10.32
C HIS A 160 18.47 -7.76 -9.47
N LYS A 161 19.38 -8.74 -9.66
CA LYS A 161 20.72 -8.64 -9.08
C LYS A 161 21.50 -7.51 -9.76
N THR A 162 22.36 -6.83 -9.00
CA THR A 162 23.42 -6.01 -9.61
C THR A 162 24.22 -6.89 -10.56
N SER A 163 24.26 -6.52 -11.85
CA SER A 163 25.27 -7.08 -12.75
C SER A 163 26.61 -6.54 -12.27
N THR A 164 27.42 -7.38 -11.63
CA THR A 164 28.83 -7.13 -11.36
C THR A 164 29.60 -7.15 -12.64
#